data_b7e2966074311e102a80f843932a4b2a
#
_entry.id   b7e2966074311e102a80f843932a4b2a
#
_cell.length_a   1.000
_cell.length_b   1.000
_cell.length_c   1.000
_cell.angle_alpha   90.00
_cell.angle_beta   90.00
_cell.angle_gamma   90.00
#
_symmetry.space_group_name_H-M   'P 1'
#
loop_
_entity.id
_entity.type
_entity.pdbx_description
1 polymer ?
#
loop_
_entity_poly.entity_id
_entity_poly.type
_entity_poly.pdbx_seq_one_letter_code
_entity_poly.pdbx_strand_id
1 'polypeptide(L)'
;LGAATPNNGQARGVSFNSNGLKLYIGNDHNDGDVDEIMEYDLVCPFTIFSATCPSITENKDRTGMVSAQIEIAKRTIDHSTDSALNRLKWIRRNKDKQNLTNLNIDINFTNQRLASLTEIVKNVAAKKKAKDKEEDVFYWSEGSIAVGRIGDTSISSTKKIDTDAITFGVDKFTDENGIKGLAFRVGRNNVDIGNSGSNLDTDTFNITYYSTTPIEDDTK
;
A
#
# COMPACT_ATOMS: atom_id res chain seq x y z
N LEU A 1 -33.47 1.85 23.46
CA LEU A 1 -32.56 1.86 24.61
C LEU A 1 -33.38 2.38 25.81
N GLY A 2 -33.75 1.49 26.75
CA GLY A 2 -34.31 1.89 28.03
C GLY A 2 -33.31 2.76 28.76
N ALA A 3 -33.77 3.87 29.32
CA ALA A 3 -32.96 4.71 30.18
C ALA A 3 -32.47 3.89 31.37
N ALA A 4 -31.20 3.46 31.33
CA ALA A 4 -30.56 2.97 32.53
C ALA A 4 -30.46 4.15 33.49
N THR A 5 -31.01 4.01 34.69
CA THR A 5 -30.76 4.97 35.78
C THR A 5 -29.27 5.11 35.97
N PRO A 6 -28.74 6.31 36.14
CA PRO A 6 -27.31 6.50 36.32
C PRO A 6 -26.90 5.98 37.71
N ASN A 7 -26.58 4.73 37.81
CA ASN A 7 -25.75 4.24 38.88
C ASN A 7 -24.30 4.74 38.61
N ASN A 8 -23.57 5.10 39.65
CA ASN A 8 -22.24 5.69 39.60
C ASN A 8 -21.15 4.79 38.97
N GLY A 9 -21.51 3.81 38.14
CA GLY A 9 -20.59 2.91 37.47
C GLY A 9 -19.87 3.58 36.31
N GLN A 10 -18.58 3.34 36.21
CA GLN A 10 -17.76 3.80 35.09
C GLN A 10 -17.63 2.70 34.03
N ALA A 11 -17.95 2.99 32.79
CA ALA A 11 -17.67 2.07 31.67
C ALA A 11 -16.14 1.89 31.53
N ARG A 12 -15.65 0.68 31.68
CA ARG A 12 -14.21 0.32 31.62
C ARG A 12 -13.81 -0.35 30.32
N GLY A 13 -14.78 -0.87 29.58
CA GLY A 13 -14.49 -1.52 28.31
C GLY A 13 -15.73 -1.66 27.44
N VAL A 14 -15.52 -1.63 26.13
CA VAL A 14 -16.55 -1.85 25.11
C VAL A 14 -16.05 -2.89 24.13
N SER A 15 -16.86 -3.89 23.85
CA SER A 15 -16.54 -4.95 22.88
C SER A 15 -17.75 -5.33 22.07
N PHE A 16 -17.53 -5.81 20.85
CA PHE A 16 -18.57 -6.39 20.00
C PHE A 16 -18.31 -7.90 19.83
N ASN A 17 -19.37 -8.66 19.61
CA ASN A 17 -19.23 -10.03 19.14
C ASN A 17 -18.75 -10.06 17.66
N SER A 18 -18.40 -11.24 17.18
CA SER A 18 -17.81 -11.43 15.85
C SER A 18 -18.70 -10.97 14.67
N ASN A 19 -20.03 -10.99 14.83
CA ASN A 19 -20.97 -10.52 13.81
C ASN A 19 -21.43 -9.07 14.03
N GLY A 20 -20.96 -8.41 15.11
CA GLY A 20 -21.26 -7.02 15.43
C GLY A 20 -22.71 -6.75 15.90
N LEU A 21 -23.52 -7.77 16.13
CA LEU A 21 -24.91 -7.64 16.56
C LEU A 21 -25.09 -7.56 18.08
N LYS A 22 -24.03 -7.80 18.83
CA LYS A 22 -24.01 -7.67 20.29
C LYS A 22 -22.92 -6.72 20.73
N LEU A 23 -23.27 -5.80 21.62
CA LEU A 23 -22.36 -4.88 22.29
C LEU A 23 -22.27 -5.30 23.76
N TYR A 24 -21.05 -5.45 24.26
CA TYR A 24 -20.74 -5.71 25.66
C TYR A 24 -20.10 -4.46 26.27
N ILE A 25 -20.63 -4.01 27.40
CA ILE A 25 -20.06 -2.90 28.17
C ILE A 25 -19.73 -3.41 29.56
N GLY A 26 -18.44 -3.41 29.89
CA GLY A 26 -17.99 -3.66 31.26
C GLY A 26 -18.20 -2.41 32.11
N ASN A 27 -18.88 -2.57 33.23
CA ASN A 27 -19.16 -1.50 34.20
C ASN A 27 -18.49 -1.82 35.53
N ASP A 28 -17.70 -0.87 36.03
CA ASP A 28 -17.00 -0.96 37.32
C ASP A 28 -17.75 -0.07 38.33
N HIS A 29 -18.27 -0.68 39.39
CA HIS A 29 -18.95 0.01 40.50
C HIS A 29 -17.93 0.30 41.59
N ASN A 30 -17.65 1.58 41.85
CA ASN A 30 -16.65 2.02 42.84
C ASN A 30 -17.12 1.90 44.30
N ASP A 31 -18.31 1.41 44.55
CA ASP A 31 -18.99 1.38 45.89
C ASP A 31 -19.10 -0.01 46.49
N GLY A 32 -18.40 -1.00 45.96
CA GLY A 32 -18.36 -2.37 46.48
C GLY A 32 -19.45 -3.30 45.95
N ASP A 33 -20.26 -2.83 45.03
CA ASP A 33 -21.19 -3.66 44.27
C ASP A 33 -20.43 -4.47 43.18
N VAL A 34 -21.08 -5.52 42.72
CA VAL A 34 -20.46 -6.46 41.75
C VAL A 34 -20.28 -5.80 40.41
N ASP A 35 -19.05 -5.91 39.84
CA ASP A 35 -18.79 -5.52 38.47
C ASP A 35 -19.70 -6.28 37.51
N GLU A 36 -20.34 -5.56 36.61
CA GLU A 36 -21.31 -6.12 35.66
C GLU A 36 -20.86 -5.99 34.22
N ILE A 37 -21.16 -7.00 33.42
CA ILE A 37 -21.08 -6.93 31.98
C ILE A 37 -22.50 -6.79 31.43
N MET A 38 -22.78 -5.65 30.82
CA MET A 38 -24.06 -5.40 30.16
C MET A 38 -23.98 -5.85 28.71
N GLU A 39 -24.96 -6.66 28.29
CA GLU A 39 -25.12 -7.09 26.91
C GLU A 39 -26.25 -6.32 26.25
N TYR A 40 -26.02 -5.78 25.08
CA TYR A 40 -27.02 -5.08 24.27
C TYR A 40 -27.13 -5.74 22.91
N ASP A 41 -28.32 -6.08 22.49
CA ASP A 41 -28.61 -6.47 21.12
C ASP A 41 -28.69 -5.23 20.24
N LEU A 42 -27.93 -5.27 19.13
CA LEU A 42 -27.88 -4.20 18.15
C LEU A 42 -28.77 -4.56 16.96
N VAL A 43 -29.54 -3.60 16.48
CA VAL A 43 -30.32 -3.75 15.25
C VAL A 43 -29.40 -3.85 14.03
N CYS A 44 -28.26 -3.18 14.09
CA CYS A 44 -27.30 -3.14 13.00
C CYS A 44 -25.89 -3.53 13.47
N PRO A 45 -25.15 -4.34 12.71
CA PRO A 45 -23.79 -4.72 13.06
C PRO A 45 -22.91 -3.49 13.31
N PHE A 46 -22.21 -3.48 14.46
CA PHE A 46 -21.26 -2.43 14.85
C PHE A 46 -21.84 -1.00 14.88
N THR A 47 -23.17 -0.86 14.98
CA THR A 47 -23.85 0.46 14.94
C THR A 47 -24.76 0.65 16.15
N ILE A 48 -24.43 1.62 17.00
CA ILE A 48 -25.12 1.86 18.28
C ILE A 48 -26.39 2.74 18.13
N PHE A 49 -26.47 3.59 17.10
CA PHE A 49 -27.47 4.65 17.01
C PHE A 49 -28.41 4.58 15.78
N SER A 50 -28.54 3.46 15.11
CA SER A 50 -29.39 3.38 13.92
C SER A 50 -30.62 2.51 14.16
N ALA A 51 -31.81 3.04 13.90
CA ALA A 51 -33.06 2.29 13.91
C ALA A 51 -33.26 1.42 12.66
N THR A 52 -32.52 1.72 11.59
CA THR A 52 -32.51 0.96 10.33
C THR A 52 -31.08 0.70 9.93
N CYS A 53 -30.73 -0.56 9.66
CA CYS A 53 -29.41 -0.91 9.22
C CYS A 53 -29.14 -0.33 7.83
N PRO A 54 -28.22 0.62 7.68
CA PRO A 54 -27.80 1.00 6.34
C PRO A 54 -27.18 -0.23 5.71
N SER A 55 -27.74 -0.73 4.62
CA SER A 55 -27.10 -1.75 3.81
C SER A 55 -25.72 -1.24 3.39
N ILE A 56 -24.67 -2.03 3.59
CA ILE A 56 -23.32 -1.67 3.13
C ILE A 56 -23.35 -1.44 1.62
N THR A 57 -24.23 -2.15 0.92
CA THR A 57 -24.45 -2.03 -0.53
C THR A 57 -25.22 -0.77 -0.93
N GLU A 58 -25.97 -0.12 -0.02
CA GLU A 58 -26.69 1.11 -0.32
C GLU A 58 -25.78 2.34 -0.31
N ASN A 59 -24.65 2.29 0.40
CA ASN A 59 -23.69 3.38 0.38
C ASN A 59 -22.58 3.10 -0.63
N LYS A 60 -22.77 3.59 -1.85
CA LYS A 60 -21.82 3.42 -2.96
C LYS A 60 -20.41 3.93 -2.64
N ASP A 61 -20.25 4.94 -1.80
CA ASP A 61 -18.95 5.47 -1.41
C ASP A 61 -18.21 4.50 -0.49
N ARG A 62 -18.91 3.81 0.43
CA ARG A 62 -18.30 2.75 1.27
C ARG A 62 -17.81 1.57 0.42
N THR A 63 -18.65 1.11 -0.49
CA THR A 63 -18.26 0.04 -1.43
C THR A 63 -17.14 0.51 -2.34
N GLY A 64 -17.18 1.77 -2.76
CA GLY A 64 -16.14 2.45 -3.51
C GLY A 64 -14.80 2.45 -2.78
N MET A 65 -14.79 2.72 -1.47
CA MET A 65 -13.59 2.72 -0.64
C MET A 65 -12.94 1.34 -0.55
N VAL A 66 -13.72 0.29 -0.25
CA VAL A 66 -13.23 -1.10 -0.21
C VAL A 66 -12.66 -1.52 -1.57
N SER A 67 -13.40 -1.23 -2.64
CA SER A 67 -12.95 -1.50 -4.01
C SER A 67 -11.68 -0.71 -4.38
N ALA A 68 -11.51 0.52 -3.88
CA ALA A 68 -10.31 1.31 -4.09
C ALA A 68 -9.08 0.69 -3.42
N GLN A 69 -9.21 0.15 -2.20
CA GLN A 69 -8.12 -0.53 -1.51
C GLN A 69 -7.61 -1.75 -2.30
N ILE A 70 -8.54 -2.56 -2.83
CA ILE A 70 -8.18 -3.72 -3.67
C ILE A 70 -7.47 -3.26 -4.95
N GLU A 71 -7.95 -2.20 -5.58
CA GLU A 71 -7.35 -1.65 -6.80
C GLU A 71 -5.94 -1.09 -6.55
N ILE A 72 -5.73 -0.39 -5.42
CA ILE A 72 -4.41 0.09 -5.01
C ILE A 72 -3.44 -1.09 -4.82
N ALA A 73 -3.87 -2.14 -4.12
CA ALA A 73 -3.03 -3.32 -3.91
C ALA A 73 -2.63 -3.97 -5.23
N LYS A 74 -3.59 -4.16 -6.15
CA LYS A 74 -3.34 -4.69 -7.49
C LYS A 74 -2.37 -3.82 -8.27
N ARG A 75 -2.61 -2.51 -8.35
CA ARG A 75 -1.72 -1.56 -9.05
C ARG A 75 -0.31 -1.54 -8.45
N THR A 76 -0.18 -1.67 -7.14
CA THR A 76 1.14 -1.74 -6.48
C THR A 76 1.94 -2.95 -6.96
N ILE A 77 1.30 -4.11 -7.11
CA ILE A 77 1.94 -5.32 -7.64
C ILE A 77 2.29 -5.15 -9.12
N ASP A 78 1.36 -4.69 -9.94
CA ASP A 78 1.55 -4.49 -11.38
C ASP A 78 2.71 -3.52 -11.64
N HIS A 79 2.71 -2.34 -11.02
CA HIS A 79 3.78 -1.34 -11.18
C HIS A 79 5.15 -1.81 -10.68
N SER A 80 5.18 -2.63 -9.62
CA SER A 80 6.44 -3.20 -9.12
C SER A 80 7.01 -4.22 -10.10
N THR A 81 6.16 -5.03 -10.70
CA THR A 81 6.52 -5.97 -11.76
C THR A 81 7.00 -5.25 -13.01
N ASP A 82 6.28 -4.21 -13.42
CA ASP A 82 6.65 -3.38 -14.57
C ASP A 82 8.01 -2.72 -14.40
N SER A 83 8.31 -2.17 -13.22
CA SER A 83 9.61 -1.58 -12.92
C SER A 83 10.75 -2.60 -13.08
N ALA A 84 10.59 -3.83 -12.57
CA ALA A 84 11.57 -4.89 -12.75
C ALA A 84 11.73 -5.29 -14.23
N LEU A 85 10.61 -5.44 -14.96
CA LEU A 85 10.62 -5.75 -16.39
C LEU A 85 11.26 -4.63 -17.21
N ASN A 86 10.99 -3.37 -16.90
CA ASN A 86 11.62 -2.20 -17.53
C ASN A 86 13.12 -2.20 -17.30
N ARG A 87 13.57 -2.52 -16.10
CA ARG A 87 14.97 -2.69 -15.78
C ARG A 87 15.61 -3.78 -16.65
N LEU A 88 15.02 -4.95 -16.75
CA LEU A 88 15.52 -6.04 -17.59
C LEU A 88 15.57 -5.67 -19.08
N LYS A 89 14.53 -4.98 -19.58
CA LYS A 89 14.51 -4.45 -20.95
C LYS A 89 15.63 -3.43 -21.16
N TRP A 90 15.88 -2.56 -20.18
CA TRP A 90 16.94 -1.57 -20.25
C TRP A 90 18.34 -2.22 -20.28
N ILE A 91 18.59 -3.21 -19.42
CA ILE A 91 19.84 -3.98 -19.40
C ILE A 91 20.07 -4.64 -20.75
N ARG A 92 19.06 -5.32 -21.30
CA ARG A 92 19.16 -5.98 -22.61
C ARG A 92 19.56 -5.01 -23.75
N ARG A 93 19.06 -3.77 -23.71
CA ARG A 93 19.39 -2.73 -24.71
C ARG A 93 20.79 -2.12 -24.50
N ASN A 94 21.34 -2.24 -23.31
CA ASN A 94 22.61 -1.63 -22.91
C ASN A 94 23.67 -2.67 -22.52
N LYS A 95 23.50 -3.92 -22.92
CA LYS A 95 24.38 -5.03 -22.54
C LYS A 95 25.86 -4.81 -22.87
N ASP A 96 26.15 -3.99 -23.89
CA ASP A 96 27.50 -3.70 -24.34
C ASP A 96 28.17 -2.58 -23.51
N LYS A 97 27.48 -1.98 -22.55
CA LYS A 97 28.04 -0.98 -21.64
C LYS A 97 28.73 -1.64 -20.46
N GLN A 98 29.93 -1.16 -20.15
CA GLN A 98 30.70 -1.63 -18.99
C GLN A 98 30.01 -1.31 -17.65
N ASN A 99 29.21 -0.24 -17.60
CA ASN A 99 28.49 0.16 -16.41
C ASN A 99 26.99 0.21 -16.69
N LEU A 100 26.25 -0.69 -16.05
CA LEU A 100 24.80 -0.78 -16.13
C LEU A 100 24.07 -0.04 -14.99
N THR A 101 24.78 0.75 -14.21
CA THR A 101 24.14 1.62 -13.21
C THR A 101 23.33 2.72 -13.90
N ASN A 102 22.07 2.81 -13.54
CA ASN A 102 21.13 3.82 -14.04
C ASN A 102 20.40 4.47 -12.87
N LEU A 103 21.04 5.43 -12.26
CA LEU A 103 20.48 6.25 -11.19
C LEU A 103 20.13 7.63 -11.74
N ASN A 104 18.94 7.77 -12.27
CA ASN A 104 18.41 9.04 -12.77
C ASN A 104 17.41 9.57 -11.75
N ILE A 105 17.91 10.25 -10.72
CA ILE A 105 17.07 10.82 -9.67
C ILE A 105 17.23 12.33 -9.67
N ASP A 106 16.44 12.99 -10.49
CA ASP A 106 16.18 14.42 -10.43
C ASP A 106 14.71 14.73 -10.09
N ILE A 107 14.09 13.89 -9.25
CA ILE A 107 12.71 14.06 -8.86
C ILE A 107 12.68 14.77 -7.51
N ASN A 108 12.11 15.97 -7.47
CA ASN A 108 11.77 16.67 -6.24
C ASN A 108 10.41 16.19 -5.75
N PHE A 109 10.40 15.29 -4.78
CA PHE A 109 9.17 14.92 -4.10
C PHE A 109 8.80 15.97 -3.05
N THR A 110 7.55 16.43 -3.08
CA THR A 110 6.98 17.24 -2.01
C THR A 110 6.75 16.44 -0.73
N ASN A 111 6.71 15.11 -0.83
CA ASN A 111 6.60 14.21 0.32
C ASN A 111 7.98 14.02 0.99
N GLN A 112 8.10 14.46 2.23
CA GLN A 112 9.34 14.43 3.01
C GLN A 112 9.94 13.02 3.14
N ARG A 113 9.13 11.96 3.22
CA ARG A 113 9.60 10.56 3.30
C ARG A 113 10.25 10.09 2.00
N LEU A 114 9.64 10.44 0.86
CA LEU A 114 10.19 10.12 -0.45
C LEU A 114 11.45 10.94 -0.76
N ALA A 115 11.49 12.20 -0.33
CA ALA A 115 12.67 13.06 -0.44
C ALA A 115 13.87 12.49 0.34
N SER A 116 13.65 12.01 1.57
CA SER A 116 14.71 11.40 2.41
C SER A 116 15.27 10.12 1.78
N LEU A 117 14.42 9.27 1.21
CA LEU A 117 14.87 8.07 0.50
C LEU A 117 15.70 8.41 -0.74
N THR A 118 15.30 9.45 -1.48
CA THR A 118 16.05 9.95 -2.63
C THR A 118 17.45 10.41 -2.25
N GLU A 119 17.60 11.12 -1.12
CA GLU A 119 18.92 11.53 -0.63
C GLU A 119 19.79 10.34 -0.21
N ILE A 120 19.23 9.35 0.47
CA ILE A 120 19.96 8.14 0.84
C ILE A 120 20.51 7.45 -0.41
N VAL A 121 19.71 7.30 -1.44
CA VAL A 121 20.12 6.64 -2.70
C VAL A 121 21.16 7.49 -3.46
N LYS A 122 20.99 8.81 -3.54
CA LYS A 122 22.01 9.72 -4.11
C LYS A 122 23.35 9.57 -3.39
N ASN A 123 23.33 9.48 -2.06
CA ASN A 123 24.54 9.31 -1.25
C ASN A 123 25.22 7.93 -1.47
N VAL A 124 24.43 6.86 -1.59
CA VAL A 124 24.94 5.52 -1.91
C VAL A 124 25.56 5.50 -3.32
N ALA A 125 24.90 6.12 -4.29
CA ALA A 125 25.39 6.25 -5.66
C ALA A 125 26.68 7.06 -5.75
N ALA A 126 26.78 8.17 -5.03
CA ALA A 126 27.96 9.02 -4.98
C ALA A 126 29.16 8.30 -4.35
N LYS A 127 28.95 7.56 -3.25
CA LYS A 127 29.99 6.76 -2.60
C LYS A 127 30.53 5.64 -3.51
N LYS A 128 29.70 5.06 -4.37
CA LYS A 128 30.13 4.00 -5.29
C LYS A 128 30.87 4.53 -6.52
N LYS A 129 30.56 5.74 -7.01
CA LYS A 129 31.35 6.41 -8.05
C LYS A 129 32.82 6.64 -7.63
N ALA A 130 33.04 6.77 -6.31
CA ALA A 130 34.36 6.98 -5.72
C ALA A 130 35.15 5.68 -5.47
N LYS A 131 34.51 4.50 -5.56
CA LYS A 131 35.12 3.19 -5.27
C LYS A 131 35.08 2.31 -6.52
N ASP A 132 35.74 2.76 -7.58
CA ASP A 132 35.85 2.02 -8.82
C ASP A 132 36.68 0.72 -8.68
N LYS A 133 36.15 -0.29 -9.38
CA LYS A 133 36.70 -1.60 -9.75
C LYS A 133 36.42 -2.73 -8.76
N GLU A 134 35.60 -3.65 -9.19
CA GLU A 134 35.53 -5.09 -8.90
C GLU A 134 34.20 -5.70 -8.45
N GLU A 135 33.09 -5.01 -8.51
CA GLU A 135 31.81 -5.70 -8.28
C GLU A 135 30.88 -5.49 -9.48
N ASP A 136 30.48 -6.57 -10.15
CA ASP A 136 29.43 -6.61 -11.18
C ASP A 136 28.03 -6.34 -10.59
N VAL A 137 27.94 -5.35 -9.71
CA VAL A 137 26.74 -4.92 -9.02
C VAL A 137 26.34 -3.55 -9.53
N PHE A 138 25.13 -3.45 -10.03
CA PHE A 138 24.58 -2.25 -10.65
C PHE A 138 23.40 -1.73 -9.84
N TYR A 139 23.30 -0.41 -9.71
CA TYR A 139 22.20 0.27 -9.04
C TYR A 139 21.33 1.00 -10.05
N TRP A 140 20.03 1.01 -9.81
CA TRP A 140 19.11 1.70 -10.67
C TRP A 140 17.95 2.32 -9.90
N SER A 141 17.29 3.29 -10.52
CA SER A 141 16.09 3.89 -10.00
C SER A 141 15.10 4.20 -11.11
N GLU A 142 13.82 4.17 -10.78
CA GLU A 142 12.71 4.50 -11.67
C GLU A 142 11.65 5.27 -10.90
N GLY A 143 11.28 6.46 -11.39
CA GLY A 143 10.10 7.19 -10.91
C GLY A 143 8.89 6.81 -11.73
N SER A 144 7.71 6.77 -11.11
CA SER A 144 6.46 6.53 -11.82
C SER A 144 5.34 7.42 -11.29
N ILE A 145 4.55 7.96 -12.21
CA ILE A 145 3.32 8.70 -11.95
C ILE A 145 2.22 8.01 -12.73
N ALA A 146 1.12 7.68 -12.08
CA ALA A 146 -0.03 7.09 -12.74
C ALA A 146 -1.31 7.75 -12.29
N VAL A 147 -2.15 8.12 -13.26
CA VAL A 147 -3.48 8.68 -13.03
C VAL A 147 -4.50 7.71 -13.62
N GLY A 148 -5.55 7.44 -12.86
CA GLY A 148 -6.61 6.55 -13.30
C GLY A 148 -7.98 7.03 -12.86
N ARG A 149 -9.00 6.65 -13.63
CA ARG A 149 -10.39 6.87 -13.27
C ARG A 149 -11.20 5.61 -13.50
N ILE A 150 -11.99 5.24 -12.49
CA ILE A 150 -12.96 4.15 -12.59
C ILE A 150 -14.35 4.78 -12.49
N GLY A 151 -15.20 4.51 -13.47
CA GLY A 151 -16.54 5.07 -13.54
C GLY A 151 -17.47 4.56 -12.44
N ASP A 152 -18.63 5.21 -12.33
CA ASP A 152 -19.72 4.81 -11.45
C ASP A 152 -20.32 3.47 -11.89
N THR A 153 -20.70 2.66 -10.92
CA THR A 153 -21.41 1.39 -11.15
C THR A 153 -22.71 1.37 -10.33
N SER A 154 -23.51 0.31 -10.47
CA SER A 154 -24.71 0.14 -9.66
C SER A 154 -24.44 0.09 -8.14
N ILE A 155 -23.24 -0.37 -7.74
CA ILE A 155 -22.89 -0.63 -6.34
C ILE A 155 -21.71 0.20 -5.83
N SER A 156 -20.97 0.92 -6.67
CA SER A 156 -19.76 1.65 -6.30
C SER A 156 -19.69 2.99 -7.00
N SER A 157 -19.32 4.03 -6.26
CA SER A 157 -19.08 5.38 -6.80
C SER A 157 -17.84 5.45 -7.67
N THR A 158 -17.79 6.47 -8.54
CA THR A 158 -16.61 6.84 -9.32
C THR A 158 -15.38 6.98 -8.42
N LYS A 159 -14.23 6.53 -8.92
CA LYS A 159 -12.93 6.69 -8.24
C LYS A 159 -11.94 7.35 -9.16
N LYS A 160 -11.25 8.36 -8.66
CA LYS A 160 -10.08 8.96 -9.31
C LYS A 160 -8.86 8.58 -8.48
N ILE A 161 -7.86 7.98 -9.11
CA ILE A 161 -6.68 7.42 -8.46
C ILE A 161 -5.46 8.12 -9.02
N ASP A 162 -4.72 8.81 -8.16
CA ASP A 162 -3.43 9.41 -8.45
C ASP A 162 -2.35 8.65 -7.68
N THR A 163 -1.31 8.20 -8.38
CA THR A 163 -0.21 7.41 -7.80
C THR A 163 1.12 8.06 -8.13
N ASP A 164 1.91 8.35 -7.12
CA ASP A 164 3.31 8.76 -7.23
C ASP A 164 4.18 7.71 -6.56
N ALA A 165 5.25 7.27 -7.23
CA ALA A 165 6.12 6.30 -6.62
C ALA A 165 7.55 6.36 -7.15
N ILE A 166 8.48 5.80 -6.36
CA ILE A 166 9.86 5.60 -6.73
C ILE A 166 10.27 4.17 -6.43
N THR A 167 11.01 3.58 -7.36
CA THR A 167 11.60 2.26 -7.22
C THR A 167 13.12 2.39 -7.24
N PHE A 168 13.78 1.71 -6.32
CA PHE A 168 15.24 1.56 -6.28
C PHE A 168 15.57 0.10 -6.38
N GLY A 169 16.59 -0.23 -7.14
CA GLY A 169 17.00 -1.60 -7.28
C GLY A 169 18.52 -1.76 -7.36
N VAL A 170 18.91 -2.98 -7.08
CA VAL A 170 20.28 -3.48 -7.21
C VAL A 170 20.21 -4.78 -7.96
N ASP A 171 21.13 -4.95 -8.92
CA ASP A 171 21.26 -6.20 -9.65
C ASP A 171 22.72 -6.52 -9.93
N LYS A 172 22.99 -7.79 -10.24
CA LYS A 172 24.28 -8.29 -10.64
C LYS A 172 24.14 -9.40 -11.67
N PHE A 173 25.19 -9.57 -12.48
CA PHE A 173 25.32 -10.76 -13.31
C PHE A 173 25.57 -12.00 -12.45
N THR A 174 25.08 -13.14 -12.93
CA THR A 174 25.43 -14.46 -12.42
C THR A 174 26.50 -15.10 -13.29
N ASP A 175 27.20 -16.11 -12.76
CA ASP A 175 28.24 -16.85 -13.49
C ASP A 175 27.73 -17.47 -14.82
N GLU A 176 26.44 -17.70 -14.91
CA GLU A 176 25.75 -18.24 -16.10
C GLU A 176 25.25 -17.15 -17.05
N ASN A 177 25.79 -15.94 -17.01
CA ASN A 177 25.30 -14.79 -17.78
C ASN A 177 23.83 -14.41 -17.56
N GLY A 178 23.22 -14.89 -16.50
CA GLY A 178 21.92 -14.44 -16.03
C GLY A 178 22.04 -13.16 -15.21
N ILE A 179 20.91 -12.65 -14.75
CA ILE A 179 20.82 -11.47 -13.88
C ILE A 179 19.97 -11.83 -12.67
N LYS A 180 20.42 -11.42 -11.49
CA LYS A 180 19.63 -11.46 -10.26
C LYS A 180 19.56 -10.07 -9.66
N GLY A 181 18.39 -9.65 -9.24
CA GLY A 181 18.18 -8.33 -8.66
C GLY A 181 17.09 -8.28 -7.61
N LEU A 182 17.19 -7.25 -6.81
CA LEU A 182 16.23 -6.88 -5.79
C LEU A 182 15.83 -5.43 -6.00
N ALA A 183 14.55 -5.14 -5.94
CA ALA A 183 14.00 -3.79 -6.02
C ALA A 183 13.11 -3.49 -4.82
N PHE A 184 13.17 -2.26 -4.35
CA PHE A 184 12.32 -1.70 -3.32
C PHE A 184 11.56 -0.51 -3.88
N ARG A 185 10.23 -0.53 -3.74
CA ARG A 185 9.35 0.52 -4.23
C ARG A 185 8.61 1.16 -3.06
N VAL A 186 8.55 2.47 -3.07
CA VAL A 186 7.71 3.28 -2.19
C VAL A 186 6.79 4.12 -3.05
N GLY A 187 5.50 4.10 -2.74
CA GLY A 187 4.51 4.87 -3.47
C GLY A 187 3.46 5.47 -2.54
N ARG A 188 2.84 6.53 -3.02
CA ARG A 188 1.67 7.14 -2.43
C ARG A 188 0.53 7.11 -3.42
N ASN A 189 -0.65 6.73 -2.94
CA ASN A 189 -1.88 6.76 -3.71
C ASN A 189 -2.85 7.69 -3.01
N ASN A 190 -3.47 8.56 -3.79
CA ASN A 190 -4.60 9.38 -3.38
C ASN A 190 -5.80 8.96 -4.21
N VAL A 191 -6.92 8.65 -3.56
CA VAL A 191 -8.14 8.22 -4.24
C VAL A 191 -9.31 9.06 -3.80
N ASP A 192 -9.84 9.86 -4.72
CA ASP A 192 -11.12 10.55 -4.54
C ASP A 192 -12.26 9.62 -4.90
N ILE A 193 -13.27 9.50 -4.03
CA ILE A 193 -14.38 8.56 -4.17
C ILE A 193 -15.70 9.33 -4.16
N GLY A 194 -16.48 9.16 -5.24
CA GLY A 194 -17.78 9.80 -5.40
C GLY A 194 -17.69 11.32 -5.48
N ASN A 195 -18.79 11.97 -5.12
CA ASN A 195 -18.91 13.43 -5.10
C ASN A 195 -19.08 14.00 -3.68
N SER A 196 -19.11 13.13 -2.67
CA SER A 196 -19.33 13.51 -1.26
C SER A 196 -18.05 13.85 -0.51
N GLY A 197 -16.91 13.90 -1.19
CA GLY A 197 -15.62 14.24 -0.58
C GLY A 197 -14.95 13.08 0.18
N SER A 198 -15.38 11.85 -0.07
CA SER A 198 -14.71 10.67 0.46
C SER A 198 -13.33 10.52 -0.21
N ASN A 199 -12.29 10.36 0.59
CA ASN A 199 -10.91 10.27 0.14
C ASN A 199 -10.19 9.11 0.84
N LEU A 200 -9.25 8.46 0.13
CA LEU A 200 -8.38 7.42 0.66
C LEU A 200 -6.94 7.72 0.28
N ASP A 201 -6.14 8.11 1.27
CA ASP A 201 -4.69 8.25 1.15
C ASP A 201 -4.00 6.98 1.63
N THR A 202 -3.07 6.44 0.82
CA THR A 202 -2.37 5.20 1.16
C THR A 202 -0.91 5.29 0.77
N ASP A 203 -0.01 5.02 1.71
CA ASP A 203 1.40 4.77 1.43
C ASP A 203 1.59 3.26 1.16
N THR A 204 2.32 2.93 0.12
CA THR A 204 2.59 1.55 -0.30
C THR A 204 4.08 1.25 -0.32
N PHE A 205 4.42 0.03 0.12
CA PHE A 205 5.78 -0.49 0.12
C PHE A 205 5.80 -1.84 -0.56
N ASN A 206 6.77 -2.06 -1.42
CA ASN A 206 6.91 -3.33 -2.13
C ASN A 206 8.39 -3.72 -2.25
N ILE A 207 8.66 -5.02 -2.15
CA ILE A 207 9.96 -5.61 -2.41
C ILE A 207 9.78 -6.62 -3.54
N THR A 208 10.55 -6.47 -4.61
CA THR A 208 10.51 -7.33 -5.78
C THR A 208 11.86 -8.00 -5.98
N TYR A 209 11.88 -9.33 -5.97
CA TYR A 209 13.02 -10.10 -6.45
C TYR A 209 12.79 -10.49 -7.92
N TYR A 210 13.82 -10.36 -8.74
CA TYR A 210 13.77 -10.80 -10.14
C TYR A 210 15.05 -11.50 -10.53
N SER A 211 14.93 -12.46 -11.42
CA SER A 211 16.08 -13.13 -12.01
C SER A 211 15.80 -13.55 -13.44
N THR A 212 16.87 -13.67 -14.24
CA THR A 212 16.86 -14.26 -15.56
C THR A 212 17.92 -15.32 -15.63
N THR A 213 17.63 -16.41 -16.33
CA THR A 213 18.61 -17.42 -16.75
C THR A 213 18.64 -17.45 -18.27
N PRO A 214 19.80 -17.54 -18.92
CA PRO A 214 19.88 -17.82 -20.35
C PRO A 214 19.16 -19.14 -20.65
N ILE A 215 18.35 -19.13 -21.69
CA ILE A 215 17.84 -20.38 -22.27
C ILE A 215 18.91 -20.82 -23.27
N GLU A 216 19.56 -21.94 -23.01
CA GLU A 216 20.39 -22.59 -24.01
C GLU A 216 19.47 -23.05 -25.15
N ASP A 217 19.72 -22.53 -26.34
CA ASP A 217 18.99 -22.94 -27.53
C ASP A 217 19.63 -24.25 -28.01
N ASP A 218 19.10 -25.38 -27.57
CA ASP A 218 19.51 -26.71 -27.99
C ASP A 218 19.13 -27.03 -29.46
N THR A 219 18.73 -26.01 -30.22
CA THR A 219 18.51 -26.15 -31.66
C THR A 219 19.80 -25.89 -32.43
N LYS A 220 20.66 -26.90 -32.50
CA LYS A 220 21.62 -27.06 -33.59
C LYS A 220 21.22 -28.24 -34.45
#